data_ddfe0de47977785de14c994d69f5572e
#
_entry.id   ddfe0de47977785de14c994d69f5572e
#
_cell.length_a   1.000
_cell.length_b   1.000
_cell.length_c   1.000
_cell.angle_alpha   90.00
_cell.angle_beta   90.00
_cell.angle_gamma   90.00
#
_symmetry.space_group_name_H-M   'P 1'
#
loop_
_entity.id
_entity.type
_entity.pdbx_description
1 polymer ?
#
loop_
_entity_poly.entity_id
_entity_poly.type
_entity_poly.pdbx_seq_one_letter_code
_entity_poly.pdbx_strand_id
1 'polypeptide(L)'
;NANLPEQPKDIIQNFKDCFNAGATVAHMHVRDKRGVTTADLDVYSEVIDGVMSSCPGMITQVGNGIGLRYEDIKKEGTPFSLDERMNLLNIKPVPDQLTLNMGTFHFEHKNSEFLFPNSKRWNTEFVNGCKKRGIGNELEVYDLSHIQNAIDLMERGVLEPPLHFSFVLGIKGGIPATPQNLMAMLDAIPAG
;
A
#
# COMPACT_ATOMS: atom_id res chain seq x y z
N ASN A 1 -20.23 -1.74 -1.86
CA ASN A 1 -20.47 -1.85 -0.42
C ASN A 1 -21.09 -0.55 0.07
N ALA A 2 -22.33 -0.61 0.60
CA ALA A 2 -23.07 0.59 1.01
C ALA A 2 -22.40 1.41 2.15
N ASN A 3 -21.42 0.81 2.82
CA ASN A 3 -20.70 1.42 3.95
C ASN A 3 -19.24 1.81 3.60
N LEU A 4 -18.85 1.74 2.33
CA LEU A 4 -17.50 2.13 1.94
C LEU A 4 -17.43 3.65 1.83
N PRO A 5 -16.57 4.35 2.60
CA PRO A 5 -16.37 5.78 2.42
C PRO A 5 -15.71 6.04 1.06
N GLU A 6 -16.29 6.89 0.25
CA GLU A 6 -15.83 7.14 -1.12
C GLU A 6 -15.30 8.56 -1.32
N GLN A 7 -15.89 9.53 -0.62
CA GLN A 7 -15.47 10.93 -0.74
C GLN A 7 -14.49 11.31 0.38
N PRO A 8 -13.58 12.27 0.15
CA PRO A 8 -12.57 12.66 1.13
C PRO A 8 -13.12 12.91 2.54
N LYS A 9 -14.22 13.67 2.65
CA LYS A 9 -14.87 13.95 3.93
C LYS A 9 -15.34 12.70 4.67
N ASP A 10 -15.85 11.70 3.93
CA ASP A 10 -16.36 10.45 4.51
C ASP A 10 -15.20 9.54 4.92
N ILE A 11 -14.10 9.55 4.14
CA ILE A 11 -12.85 8.85 4.45
C ILE A 11 -12.23 9.44 5.73
N ILE A 12 -12.12 10.76 5.84
CA ILE A 12 -11.60 11.46 7.03
C ILE A 12 -12.45 11.14 8.26
N GLN A 13 -13.79 11.21 8.13
CA GLN A 13 -14.68 10.88 9.24
C GLN A 13 -14.52 9.42 9.69
N ASN A 14 -14.38 8.48 8.74
CA ASN A 14 -14.15 7.08 9.05
C ASN A 14 -12.83 6.86 9.79
N PHE A 15 -11.74 7.52 9.37
CA PHE A 15 -10.47 7.47 10.11
C PHE A 15 -10.58 8.05 11.52
N LYS A 16 -11.32 9.14 11.68
CA LYS A 16 -11.58 9.72 12.99
C LYS A 16 -12.34 8.77 13.92
N ASP A 17 -13.34 8.06 13.39
CA ASP A 17 -14.08 7.06 14.16
C ASP A 17 -13.18 5.88 14.54
N CYS A 18 -12.33 5.42 13.63
CA CYS A 18 -11.31 4.40 13.89
C CYS A 18 -10.27 4.86 14.93
N PHE A 19 -9.81 6.10 14.83
CA PHE A 19 -8.88 6.70 15.80
C PHE A 19 -9.47 6.75 17.21
N ASN A 20 -10.72 7.18 17.33
CA ASN A 20 -11.45 7.18 18.61
C ASN A 20 -11.66 5.77 19.18
N ALA A 21 -11.68 4.75 18.32
CA ALA A 21 -11.73 3.34 18.71
C ALA A 21 -10.33 2.73 19.00
N GLY A 22 -9.25 3.51 18.89
CA GLY A 22 -7.89 3.10 19.22
C GLY A 22 -7.01 2.69 18.04
N ALA A 23 -7.42 2.92 16.78
CA ALA A 23 -6.57 2.68 15.62
C ALA A 23 -5.39 3.68 15.60
N THR A 24 -4.21 3.19 15.22
CA THR A 24 -2.96 3.96 15.21
C THR A 24 -2.44 4.27 13.80
N VAL A 25 -2.92 3.55 12.79
CA VAL A 25 -2.51 3.72 11.38
C VAL A 25 -3.73 3.95 10.51
N ALA A 26 -3.70 5.00 9.70
CA ALA A 26 -4.67 5.30 8.65
C ALA A 26 -4.12 4.80 7.30
N HIS A 27 -4.38 3.53 6.95
CA HIS A 27 -4.07 3.00 5.63
C HIS A 27 -5.13 3.44 4.62
N MET A 28 -4.71 4.08 3.53
CA MET A 28 -5.67 4.68 2.60
C MET A 28 -5.42 4.37 1.13
N HIS A 29 -6.56 4.17 0.44
CA HIS A 29 -6.72 4.25 -1.00
C HIS A 29 -7.84 5.24 -1.28
N VAL A 30 -7.54 6.33 -1.95
CA VAL A 30 -8.54 7.37 -2.22
C VAL A 30 -9.32 7.12 -3.50
N ARG A 31 -10.46 7.79 -3.65
CA ARG A 31 -11.38 7.63 -4.76
C ARG A 31 -11.72 8.98 -5.38
N ASP A 32 -11.98 8.97 -6.69
CA ASP A 32 -12.49 10.13 -7.41
C ASP A 32 -13.99 10.37 -7.09
N LYS A 33 -14.54 11.43 -7.66
CA LYS A 33 -15.96 11.82 -7.47
C LYS A 33 -16.97 10.76 -7.94
N ARG A 34 -16.51 9.75 -8.73
CA ARG A 34 -17.32 8.61 -9.19
C ARG A 34 -17.20 7.39 -8.28
N GLY A 35 -16.42 7.48 -7.19
CA GLY A 35 -16.16 6.37 -6.29
C GLY A 35 -15.14 5.36 -6.84
N VAL A 36 -14.36 5.72 -7.85
CA VAL A 36 -13.31 4.87 -8.45
C VAL A 36 -11.95 5.25 -7.86
N THR A 37 -11.10 4.25 -7.59
CA THR A 37 -9.72 4.47 -7.12
C THR A 37 -8.96 5.41 -8.07
N THR A 38 -8.20 6.33 -7.50
CA THR A 38 -7.50 7.38 -8.26
C THR A 38 -6.06 7.56 -7.78
N ALA A 39 -5.19 8.01 -8.70
CA ALA A 39 -3.82 8.46 -8.39
C ALA A 39 -3.74 9.98 -8.22
N ASP A 40 -4.86 10.67 -8.11
CA ASP A 40 -4.92 12.12 -7.98
C ASP A 40 -4.30 12.57 -6.65
N LEU A 41 -3.20 13.31 -6.73
CA LEU A 41 -2.46 13.77 -5.55
C LEU A 41 -3.25 14.77 -4.71
N ASP A 42 -4.12 15.57 -5.31
CA ASP A 42 -4.92 16.57 -4.58
C ASP A 42 -5.93 15.86 -3.67
N VAL A 43 -6.51 14.74 -4.14
CA VAL A 43 -7.42 13.91 -3.32
C VAL A 43 -6.68 13.26 -2.15
N TYR A 44 -5.47 12.73 -2.39
CA TYR A 44 -4.62 12.21 -1.29
C TYR A 44 -4.26 13.32 -0.30
N SER A 45 -3.88 14.49 -0.81
CA SER A 45 -3.50 15.65 0.01
C SER A 45 -4.64 16.08 0.93
N GLU A 46 -5.86 16.18 0.42
CA GLU A 46 -7.06 16.53 1.20
C GLU A 46 -7.31 15.52 2.34
N VAL A 47 -7.22 14.21 2.04
CA VAL A 47 -7.46 13.17 3.05
C VAL A 47 -6.37 13.16 4.11
N ILE A 48 -5.09 13.23 3.71
CA ILE A 48 -3.95 13.22 4.64
C ILE A 48 -3.99 14.43 5.56
N ASP A 49 -4.21 15.64 5.02
CA ASP A 49 -4.34 16.86 5.81
C ASP A 49 -5.49 16.77 6.82
N GLY A 50 -6.65 16.26 6.37
CA GLY A 50 -7.80 16.03 7.23
C GLY A 50 -7.54 15.03 8.35
N VAL A 51 -6.81 13.95 8.09
CA VAL A 51 -6.41 12.96 9.10
C VAL A 51 -5.41 13.56 10.08
N MET A 52 -4.35 14.21 9.59
CA MET A 52 -3.33 14.85 10.45
C MET A 52 -3.95 15.89 11.39
N SER A 53 -4.94 16.65 10.89
CA SER A 53 -5.63 17.69 11.67
C SER A 53 -6.61 17.14 12.70
N SER A 54 -7.28 16.02 12.42
CA SER A 54 -8.36 15.48 13.27
C SER A 54 -7.96 14.28 14.14
N CYS A 55 -6.84 13.60 13.82
CA CYS A 55 -6.37 12.39 14.48
C CYS A 55 -4.89 12.55 14.90
N PRO A 56 -4.57 13.40 15.89
CA PRO A 56 -3.18 13.73 16.24
C PRO A 56 -2.41 12.49 16.67
N GLY A 57 -1.28 12.23 16.01
CA GLY A 57 -0.42 11.07 16.27
C GLY A 57 -0.83 9.78 15.55
N MET A 58 -1.89 9.80 14.75
CA MET A 58 -2.22 8.68 13.85
C MET A 58 -1.25 8.69 12.67
N ILE A 59 -0.62 7.55 12.39
CA ILE A 59 0.30 7.38 11.26
C ILE A 59 -0.50 7.39 9.96
N THR A 60 -0.15 8.29 9.04
CA THR A 60 -0.73 8.33 7.70
C THR A 60 0.02 7.40 6.76
N GLN A 61 -0.68 6.42 6.19
CA GLN A 61 -0.09 5.43 5.30
C GLN A 61 -0.86 5.35 3.98
N VAL A 62 -0.16 5.46 2.86
CA VAL A 62 -0.77 5.36 1.53
C VAL A 62 -0.42 4.03 0.88
N GLY A 63 -1.43 3.32 0.38
CA GLY A 63 -1.27 2.10 -0.38
C GLY A 63 -0.65 2.36 -1.76
N ASN A 64 0.60 1.95 -1.94
CA ASN A 64 1.34 2.14 -3.20
C ASN A 64 0.67 1.47 -4.41
N GLY A 65 -0.07 0.40 -4.19
CA GLY A 65 -0.83 -0.29 -5.25
C GLY A 65 -1.90 0.59 -5.90
N ILE A 66 -2.37 1.64 -5.22
CA ILE A 66 -3.47 2.54 -5.60
C ILE A 66 -4.79 1.78 -5.75
N GLY A 67 -4.83 0.71 -6.53
CA GLY A 67 -5.99 -0.13 -6.83
C GLY A 67 -6.13 -0.38 -8.33
N LEU A 68 -7.36 -0.55 -8.81
CA LEU A 68 -7.66 -0.72 -10.22
C LEU A 68 -8.39 0.50 -10.77
N ARG A 69 -7.95 0.95 -11.95
CA ARG A 69 -8.65 1.95 -12.75
C ARG A 69 -9.76 1.26 -13.52
N TYR A 70 -10.95 1.84 -13.51
CA TYR A 70 -12.08 1.39 -14.30
C TYR A 70 -12.56 2.52 -15.21
N GLU A 71 -12.58 2.30 -16.51
CA GLU A 71 -13.26 3.20 -17.46
C GLU A 71 -14.78 3.10 -17.28
N ASP A 72 -15.26 1.89 -17.08
CA ASP A 72 -16.62 1.53 -16.70
C ASP A 72 -16.53 0.42 -15.65
N ILE A 73 -17.24 0.58 -14.52
CA ILE A 73 -17.21 -0.38 -13.40
C ILE A 73 -17.66 -1.81 -13.77
N LYS A 74 -18.29 -1.97 -14.94
CA LYS A 74 -18.70 -3.27 -15.50
C LYS A 74 -17.64 -3.93 -16.37
N LYS A 75 -16.58 -3.18 -16.76
CA LYS A 75 -15.45 -3.68 -17.55
C LYS A 75 -14.33 -4.17 -16.64
N GLU A 76 -13.31 -4.76 -17.26
CA GLU A 76 -12.08 -5.13 -16.57
C GLU A 76 -11.36 -3.88 -16.03
N GLY A 77 -10.86 -3.99 -14.82
CA GLY A 77 -10.00 -2.96 -14.24
C GLY A 77 -8.56 -3.13 -14.72
N THR A 78 -7.84 -2.03 -14.85
CA THR A 78 -6.40 -2.02 -15.16
C THR A 78 -5.60 -1.47 -13.97
N PRO A 79 -4.42 -2.04 -13.66
CA PRO A 79 -3.56 -1.49 -12.62
C PRO A 79 -3.02 -0.11 -13.03
N PHE A 80 -2.70 0.70 -12.03
CA PHE A 80 -1.97 1.95 -12.26
C PHE A 80 -0.52 1.66 -12.68
N SER A 81 0.01 2.50 -13.55
CA SER A 81 1.37 2.37 -14.07
C SER A 81 2.42 2.57 -12.96
N LEU A 82 3.64 2.08 -13.21
CA LEU A 82 4.77 2.29 -12.30
C LEU A 82 5.08 3.80 -12.11
N ASP A 83 4.88 4.62 -13.14
CA ASP A 83 5.10 6.07 -13.07
C ASP A 83 4.05 6.76 -12.19
N GLU A 84 2.79 6.37 -12.27
CA GLU A 84 1.74 6.90 -11.39
C GLU A 84 1.96 6.49 -9.94
N ARG A 85 2.41 5.26 -9.71
CA ARG A 85 2.78 4.78 -8.38
C ARG A 85 4.01 5.52 -7.85
N MET A 86 5.01 5.78 -8.67
CA MET A 86 6.18 6.59 -8.33
C MET A 86 5.77 8.03 -8.00
N ASN A 87 4.77 8.58 -8.68
CA ASN A 87 4.29 9.95 -8.46
C ASN A 87 3.67 10.15 -7.06
N LEU A 88 3.24 9.09 -6.36
CA LEU A 88 2.79 9.18 -4.96
C LEU A 88 3.86 9.78 -4.02
N LEU A 89 5.13 9.71 -4.38
CA LEU A 89 6.21 10.38 -3.67
C LEU A 89 6.06 11.91 -3.62
N ASN A 90 5.21 12.49 -4.43
CA ASN A 90 5.00 13.95 -4.51
C ASN A 90 3.77 14.43 -3.73
N ILE A 91 3.06 13.55 -3.01
CA ILE A 91 1.92 13.91 -2.15
C ILE A 91 2.34 14.97 -1.11
N LYS A 92 1.48 15.94 -0.85
CA LYS A 92 1.63 17.01 0.16
C LYS A 92 0.32 17.22 0.93
N PRO A 93 0.32 17.21 2.28
CA PRO A 93 1.49 16.99 3.14
C PRO A 93 2.10 15.60 2.95
N VAL A 94 3.38 15.46 3.30
CA VAL A 94 4.11 14.20 3.14
C VAL A 94 3.50 13.15 4.08
N PRO A 95 3.07 11.97 3.59
CA PRO A 95 2.60 10.91 4.45
C PRO A 95 3.74 10.29 5.28
N ASP A 96 3.42 9.73 6.43
CA ASP A 96 4.42 9.05 7.26
C ASP A 96 4.95 7.78 6.58
N GLN A 97 4.11 7.04 5.86
CA GLN A 97 4.47 5.78 5.22
C GLN A 97 3.84 5.63 3.84
N LEU A 98 4.54 4.89 2.98
CA LEU A 98 4.02 4.29 1.74
C LEU A 98 4.24 2.78 1.80
N THR A 99 3.23 1.99 1.44
CA THR A 99 3.41 0.54 1.34
C THR A 99 4.25 0.18 0.13
N LEU A 100 4.91 -0.96 0.17
CA LEU A 100 5.77 -1.46 -0.88
C LEU A 100 5.54 -2.95 -1.10
N ASN A 101 4.97 -3.31 -2.25
CA ASN A 101 4.81 -4.72 -2.62
C ASN A 101 6.18 -5.30 -2.99
N MET A 102 6.64 -6.31 -2.23
CA MET A 102 8.02 -6.80 -2.31
C MET A 102 8.30 -7.75 -3.48
N GLY A 103 7.32 -7.99 -4.35
CA GLY A 103 7.51 -8.81 -5.56
C GLY A 103 6.38 -8.64 -6.56
N THR A 104 6.66 -9.06 -7.79
CA THR A 104 5.66 -9.15 -8.85
C THR A 104 4.78 -10.37 -8.59
N PHE A 105 3.47 -10.19 -8.68
CA PHE A 105 2.53 -11.28 -8.53
C PHE A 105 1.38 -11.18 -9.53
N HIS A 106 0.74 -12.32 -9.77
CA HIS A 106 -0.49 -12.41 -10.52
C HIS A 106 -1.65 -12.07 -9.59
N PHE A 107 -2.59 -11.28 -10.06
CA PHE A 107 -3.75 -10.86 -9.29
C PHE A 107 -5.03 -11.07 -10.08
N GLU A 108 -6.02 -11.68 -9.42
CA GLU A 108 -7.37 -11.81 -9.96
C GLU A 108 -8.37 -11.08 -9.06
N HIS A 109 -9.17 -10.22 -9.65
CA HIS A 109 -10.26 -9.55 -8.93
C HIS A 109 -11.47 -9.41 -9.84
N LYS A 110 -12.60 -10.00 -9.44
CA LYS A 110 -13.83 -10.06 -10.26
C LYS A 110 -13.52 -10.68 -11.65
N ASN A 111 -13.64 -9.87 -12.70
CA ASN A 111 -13.40 -10.26 -14.09
C ASN A 111 -12.05 -9.77 -14.62
N SER A 112 -11.18 -9.26 -13.73
CA SER A 112 -9.87 -8.71 -14.09
C SER A 112 -8.77 -9.67 -13.66
N GLU A 113 -7.87 -9.96 -14.58
CA GLU A 113 -6.69 -10.80 -14.38
C GLU A 113 -5.48 -10.04 -14.92
N PHE A 114 -4.46 -9.81 -14.09
CA PHE A 114 -3.30 -9.01 -14.50
C PHE A 114 -2.06 -9.34 -13.67
N LEU A 115 -0.89 -9.01 -14.23
CA LEU A 115 0.35 -8.96 -13.49
C LEU A 115 0.47 -7.62 -12.77
N PHE A 116 0.79 -7.69 -11.48
CA PHE A 116 1.09 -6.52 -10.68
C PHE A 116 2.62 -6.39 -10.53
N PRO A 117 3.27 -5.53 -11.35
CA PRO A 117 4.73 -5.53 -11.45
C PRO A 117 5.36 -4.78 -10.28
N ASN A 118 6.36 -5.43 -9.63
CA ASN A 118 7.19 -4.87 -8.57
C ASN A 118 8.59 -5.46 -8.69
N SER A 119 9.35 -5.02 -9.71
CA SER A 119 10.71 -5.48 -9.90
C SER A 119 11.64 -4.94 -8.80
N LYS A 120 12.70 -5.67 -8.46
CA LYS A 120 13.72 -5.20 -7.49
C LYS A 120 14.30 -3.84 -7.88
N ARG A 121 14.51 -3.58 -9.17
CA ARG A 121 15.01 -2.29 -9.66
C ARG A 121 14.02 -1.16 -9.32
N TRP A 122 12.76 -1.34 -9.66
CA TRP A 122 11.72 -0.34 -9.37
C TRP A 122 11.57 -0.14 -7.85
N ASN A 123 11.54 -1.22 -7.06
CA ASN A 123 11.49 -1.14 -5.60
C ASN A 123 12.69 -0.36 -5.03
N THR A 124 13.90 -0.59 -5.56
CA THR A 124 15.10 0.17 -5.17
C THR A 124 14.93 1.68 -5.43
N GLU A 125 14.45 2.04 -6.62
CA GLU A 125 14.22 3.44 -7.00
C GLU A 125 13.16 4.10 -6.11
N PHE A 126 12.07 3.37 -5.82
CA PHE A 126 10.98 3.83 -4.96
C PHE A 126 11.44 4.04 -3.51
N VAL A 127 12.11 3.07 -2.89
CA VAL A 127 12.66 3.18 -1.53
C VAL A 127 13.62 4.36 -1.41
N ASN A 128 14.51 4.54 -2.38
CA ASN A 128 15.41 5.70 -2.42
C ASN A 128 14.65 7.02 -2.53
N GLY A 129 13.54 7.03 -3.24
CA GLY A 129 12.62 8.16 -3.31
C GLY A 129 11.93 8.46 -1.98
N CYS A 130 11.50 7.44 -1.26
CA CYS A 130 10.95 7.53 0.09
C CYS A 130 11.98 8.08 1.09
N LYS A 131 13.18 7.51 1.13
CA LYS A 131 14.27 7.95 2.01
C LYS A 131 14.57 9.45 1.85
N LYS A 132 14.68 9.93 0.62
CA LYS A 132 14.93 11.34 0.34
C LYS A 132 13.84 12.29 0.87
N ARG A 133 12.66 11.78 1.17
CA ARG A 133 11.50 12.54 1.62
C ARG A 133 11.13 12.28 3.09
N GLY A 134 11.87 11.40 3.77
CA GLY A 134 11.57 10.99 5.14
C GLY A 134 10.32 10.13 5.27
N ILE A 135 9.95 9.40 4.22
CA ILE A 135 8.78 8.52 4.17
C ILE A 135 9.21 7.11 4.57
N GLY A 136 8.57 6.50 5.56
CA GLY A 136 8.74 5.10 5.93
C GLY A 136 8.13 4.14 4.92
N ASN A 137 8.54 2.87 4.98
CA ASN A 137 7.94 1.82 4.14
C ASN A 137 7.38 0.69 5.00
N GLU A 138 6.15 0.26 4.68
CA GLU A 138 5.62 -1.04 5.07
C GLU A 138 5.82 -2.00 3.90
N LEU A 139 6.39 -3.18 4.17
CA LEU A 139 6.73 -4.18 3.17
C LEU A 139 5.60 -5.21 3.08
N GLU A 140 4.79 -5.12 2.03
CA GLU A 140 3.71 -6.06 1.76
C GLU A 140 4.28 -7.31 1.08
N VAL A 141 4.10 -8.47 1.73
CA VAL A 141 4.62 -9.76 1.27
C VAL A 141 3.47 -10.75 1.05
N TYR A 142 3.39 -11.28 -0.16
CA TYR A 142 2.32 -12.17 -0.64
C TYR A 142 2.79 -13.62 -0.79
N ASP A 143 4.10 -13.84 -0.63
CA ASP A 143 4.77 -15.11 -0.85
C ASP A 143 6.15 -15.10 -0.17
N LEU A 144 6.74 -16.27 0.05
CA LEU A 144 8.10 -16.43 0.62
C LEU A 144 9.17 -15.72 -0.22
N SER A 145 9.03 -15.74 -1.54
CA SER A 145 9.94 -15.07 -2.46
C SER A 145 9.96 -13.54 -2.27
N HIS A 146 8.87 -12.96 -1.80
CA HIS A 146 8.80 -11.53 -1.49
C HIS A 146 9.64 -11.17 -0.24
N ILE A 147 9.65 -12.05 0.77
CA ILE A 147 10.52 -11.89 1.94
C ILE A 147 11.98 -11.96 1.51
N GLN A 148 12.35 -12.92 0.63
CA GLN A 148 13.70 -13.02 0.10
C GLN A 148 14.12 -11.78 -0.69
N ASN A 149 13.18 -11.13 -1.41
CA ASN A 149 13.44 -9.86 -2.08
C ASN A 149 13.71 -8.72 -1.08
N ALA A 150 13.01 -8.69 0.06
CA ALA A 150 13.27 -7.73 1.12
C ALA A 150 14.65 -7.92 1.74
N ILE A 151 15.04 -9.17 2.02
CA ILE A 151 16.37 -9.53 2.53
C ILE A 151 17.45 -9.07 1.55
N ASP A 152 17.32 -9.37 0.26
CA ASP A 152 18.28 -8.95 -0.77
C ASP A 152 18.43 -7.41 -0.82
N LEU A 153 17.33 -6.66 -0.71
CA LEU A 153 17.40 -5.21 -0.67
C LEU A 153 18.01 -4.68 0.65
N MET A 154 17.81 -5.37 1.76
CA MET A 154 18.45 -5.04 3.03
C MET A 154 19.98 -5.31 2.97
N GLU A 155 20.40 -6.45 2.48
CA GLU A 155 21.83 -6.80 2.31
C GLU A 155 22.56 -5.81 1.38
N ARG A 156 21.85 -5.25 0.42
CA ARG A 156 22.36 -4.21 -0.49
C ARG A 156 22.31 -2.79 0.10
N GLY A 157 21.87 -2.62 1.33
CA GLY A 157 21.74 -1.31 1.99
C GLY A 157 20.62 -0.42 1.44
N VAL A 158 19.70 -1.00 0.66
CA VAL A 158 18.53 -0.28 0.15
C VAL A 158 17.45 -0.17 1.22
N LEU A 159 17.14 -1.24 1.91
CA LEU A 159 16.28 -1.25 3.10
C LEU A 159 17.16 -1.24 4.36
N GLU A 160 16.70 -0.55 5.39
CA GLU A 160 17.39 -0.44 6.68
C GLU A 160 16.46 -0.87 7.81
N PRO A 161 16.94 -1.71 8.76
CA PRO A 161 16.17 -2.08 9.94
C PRO A 161 15.84 -0.86 10.84
N PRO A 162 14.73 -0.91 11.61
CA PRO A 162 13.78 -2.02 11.67
C PRO A 162 12.88 -2.07 10.43
N LEU A 163 12.59 -3.29 9.94
CA LEU A 163 11.70 -3.50 8.81
C LEU A 163 10.26 -3.78 9.32
N HIS A 164 9.28 -3.15 8.68
CA HIS A 164 7.87 -3.39 8.96
C HIS A 164 7.27 -4.29 7.87
N PHE A 165 6.90 -5.53 8.21
CA PHE A 165 6.30 -6.48 7.29
C PHE A 165 4.78 -6.56 7.47
N SER A 166 4.06 -6.60 6.37
CA SER A 166 2.63 -6.90 6.30
C SER A 166 2.41 -8.17 5.47
N PHE A 167 1.86 -9.22 6.10
CA PHE A 167 1.60 -10.51 5.45
C PHE A 167 0.24 -10.50 4.78
N VAL A 168 0.20 -10.56 3.46
CA VAL A 168 -1.04 -10.62 2.69
C VAL A 168 -1.26 -12.05 2.20
N LEU A 169 -2.16 -12.75 2.88
CA LEU A 169 -2.42 -14.17 2.64
C LEU A 169 -3.79 -14.37 2.00
N GLY A 170 -3.91 -15.40 1.16
CA GLY A 170 -5.19 -15.88 0.64
C GLY A 170 -5.78 -15.07 -0.51
N ILE A 171 -5.03 -14.13 -1.08
CA ILE A 171 -5.43 -13.54 -2.36
C ILE A 171 -5.18 -14.55 -3.49
N LYS A 172 -5.95 -14.46 -4.57
CA LYS A 172 -5.67 -15.24 -5.78
C LYS A 172 -4.35 -14.76 -6.39
N GLY A 173 -3.41 -15.70 -6.60
CA GLY A 173 -2.07 -15.42 -7.07
C GLY A 173 -1.01 -15.21 -5.98
N GLY A 174 -1.40 -15.26 -4.69
CA GLY A 174 -0.50 -15.27 -3.53
C GLY A 174 -0.52 -16.60 -2.78
N ILE A 175 0.22 -16.67 -1.67
CA ILE A 175 0.25 -17.86 -0.82
C ILE A 175 -1.11 -18.08 -0.11
N PRO A 176 -1.63 -19.32 -0.01
CA PRO A 176 -2.89 -19.59 0.68
C PRO A 176 -2.86 -19.18 2.17
N ALA A 177 -4.00 -18.67 2.66
CA ALA A 177 -4.18 -18.25 4.06
C ALA A 177 -4.34 -19.47 4.98
N THR A 178 -3.23 -20.10 5.35
CA THR A 178 -3.17 -21.19 6.32
C THR A 178 -2.21 -20.85 7.45
N PRO A 179 -2.41 -21.41 8.67
CA PRO A 179 -1.46 -21.24 9.76
C PRO A 179 -0.04 -21.69 9.40
N GLN A 180 0.10 -22.78 8.63
CA GLN A 180 1.39 -23.31 8.20
C GLN A 180 2.15 -22.32 7.31
N ASN A 181 1.43 -21.69 6.35
CA ASN A 181 2.03 -20.69 5.48
C ASN A 181 2.42 -19.42 6.24
N LEU A 182 1.60 -18.96 7.20
CA LEU A 182 1.96 -17.84 8.06
C LEU A 182 3.23 -18.16 8.87
N MET A 183 3.30 -19.35 9.48
CA MET A 183 4.50 -19.77 10.24
C MET A 183 5.74 -19.83 9.34
N ALA A 184 5.61 -20.39 8.13
CA ALA A 184 6.73 -20.44 7.19
C ALA A 184 7.21 -19.03 6.79
N MET A 185 6.29 -18.08 6.61
CA MET A 185 6.66 -16.68 6.32
C MET A 185 7.32 -16.00 7.52
N LEU A 186 6.84 -16.26 8.75
CA LEU A 186 7.44 -15.72 9.98
C LEU A 186 8.87 -16.28 10.17
N ASP A 187 9.07 -17.57 9.95
CA ASP A 187 10.39 -18.21 10.05
C ASP A 187 11.39 -17.70 9.00
N ALA A 188 10.89 -17.17 7.87
CA ALA A 188 11.72 -16.60 6.80
C ALA A 188 12.16 -15.14 7.06
N ILE A 189 11.55 -14.44 8.04
CA ILE A 189 11.95 -13.08 8.40
C ILE A 189 13.33 -13.12 9.07
N PRO A 190 14.27 -12.23 8.66
CA PRO A 190 15.57 -12.15 9.33
C PRO A 190 15.40 -11.77 10.80
N ALA A 191 16.16 -12.42 11.68
CA ALA A 191 16.25 -11.99 13.07
C ALA A 191 16.79 -10.55 13.10
N GLY A 192 16.07 -9.64 13.77
CA GLY A 192 16.40 -8.23 13.89
C GLY A 192 17.61 -7.97 14.79
#